data_484855702a5ab20a0f2b7b4c2c9d9789
#
_entry.id   484855702a5ab20a0f2b7b4c2c9d9789
#
_cell.length_a   1.000
_cell.length_b   1.000
_cell.length_c   1.000
_cell.angle_alpha   90.00
_cell.angle_beta   90.00
_cell.angle_gamma   90.00
#
_symmetry.space_group_name_H-M   'P 1'
#
loop_
_entity.id
_entity.type
_entity.pdbx_description
1 polymer ?
#
loop_
_entity_poly.entity_id
_entity_poly.type
_entity_poly.pdbx_seq_one_letter_code
_entity_poly.pdbx_strand_id
1 'polypeptide(L)'
;CLRLVGSEMCIRDSYRLSSNSVLFATDTEEQYNTVLKSVSDIKAAVRYLRKEHDNGNSMGIHPDGIFLAGYSAGAVLAIHLDYLDQVSDLPTSPINVQALVSNIGGSLDGDAGNNGYSSKVSGIVSFSGGINNLSWIDSNDNPIVFVHGTNDFTVNYNCGPGINIPTVLNLCGMNAMKPHLDNVGI
;
A
#
# COMPACT_ATOMS: atom_id res chain seq x y z
N CYS A 1 -1.42 -16.38 -3.10
CA CYS A 1 -0.19 -16.64 -2.36
C CYS A 1 0.66 -17.64 -3.12
N LEU A 2 1.85 -17.26 -3.54
CA LEU A 2 2.86 -18.15 -4.11
C LEU A 2 3.65 -18.77 -2.96
N ARG A 3 3.59 -20.09 -2.82
CA ARG A 3 4.41 -20.83 -1.87
C ARG A 3 5.79 -20.99 -2.49
N LEU A 4 6.76 -20.21 -2.05
CA LEU A 4 8.16 -20.45 -2.37
C LEU A 4 8.64 -21.70 -1.59
N VAL A 5 9.53 -22.49 -2.22
CA VAL A 5 10.12 -23.67 -1.60
C VAL A 5 11.20 -23.22 -0.64
N GLY A 6 10.94 -23.37 0.65
CA GLY A 6 11.85 -22.95 1.75
C GLY A 6 11.11 -22.82 3.06
N SER A 7 11.76 -22.28 4.06
CA SER A 7 11.20 -22.02 5.40
C SER A 7 10.31 -20.77 5.48
N GLU A 8 9.98 -20.16 4.34
CA GLU A 8 9.19 -18.93 4.30
C GLU A 8 7.70 -19.23 4.45
N MET A 9 7.06 -18.47 5.32
CA MET A 9 5.62 -18.53 5.52
C MET A 9 4.92 -17.51 4.62
N CYS A 10 3.84 -17.95 3.95
CA CYS A 10 2.94 -17.08 3.22
C CYS A 10 1.63 -16.94 3.99
N ILE A 11 1.29 -15.71 4.38
CA ILE A 11 0.07 -15.37 5.08
C ILE A 11 -0.82 -14.56 4.15
N ARG A 12 -2.10 -14.92 4.08
CA ARG A 12 -3.11 -14.16 3.36
C ARG A 12 -3.92 -13.35 4.37
N ASP A 13 -3.93 -12.06 4.18
CA ASP A 13 -4.70 -11.13 5.00
C ASP A 13 -5.82 -10.45 4.20
N SER A 14 -6.72 -9.78 4.91
CA SER A 14 -7.81 -8.96 4.36
C SER A 14 -7.82 -7.60 5.04
N TYR A 15 -8.34 -6.60 4.34
CA TYR A 15 -8.42 -5.20 4.77
C TYR A 15 -9.82 -4.65 4.51
N ARG A 16 -10.16 -3.56 5.19
CA ARG A 16 -11.45 -2.87 4.98
C ARG A 16 -11.55 -2.30 3.57
N LEU A 17 -12.74 -2.38 3.01
CA LEU A 17 -13.12 -1.71 1.78
C LEU A 17 -14.16 -0.62 2.10
N SER A 18 -14.39 0.31 1.16
CA SER A 18 -15.55 1.20 1.27
C SER A 18 -16.83 0.37 1.33
N SER A 19 -17.70 0.70 2.26
CA SER A 19 -19.03 0.07 2.37
C SER A 19 -20.00 0.54 1.29
N ASN A 20 -19.66 1.60 0.55
CA ASN A 20 -20.46 2.20 -0.50
C ASN A 20 -19.64 2.39 -1.77
N SER A 21 -19.79 1.47 -2.72
CA SER A 21 -19.06 1.48 -3.98
C SER A 21 -19.39 2.69 -4.87
N VAL A 22 -20.61 3.22 -4.78
CA VAL A 22 -21.01 4.43 -5.53
C VAL A 22 -20.30 5.65 -4.97
N LEU A 23 -20.29 5.80 -3.64
CA LEU A 23 -19.60 6.90 -2.99
C LEU A 23 -18.09 6.83 -3.27
N PHE A 24 -17.49 5.65 -3.15
CA PHE A 24 -16.09 5.45 -3.53
C PHE A 24 -15.79 5.88 -4.98
N ALA A 25 -16.68 5.57 -5.91
CA ALA A 25 -16.47 5.92 -7.33
C ALA A 25 -16.66 7.41 -7.64
N THR A 26 -17.31 8.20 -6.78
CA THR A 26 -17.71 9.59 -7.07
C THR A 26 -17.16 10.63 -6.11
N ASP A 27 -16.64 10.22 -4.95
CA ASP A 27 -16.14 11.11 -3.90
C ASP A 27 -14.66 10.87 -3.61
N THR A 28 -13.85 11.86 -3.94
CA THR A 28 -12.38 11.79 -3.79
C THR A 28 -11.95 11.71 -2.32
N GLU A 29 -12.69 12.34 -1.38
CA GLU A 29 -12.40 12.26 0.05
C GLU A 29 -12.61 10.84 0.57
N GLU A 30 -13.71 10.20 0.16
CA GLU A 30 -13.97 8.78 0.50
C GLU A 30 -12.91 7.84 -0.08
N GLN A 31 -12.39 8.12 -1.27
CA GLN A 31 -11.30 7.33 -1.87
C GLN A 31 -10.04 7.38 -1.00
N TYR A 32 -9.57 8.57 -0.63
CA TYR A 32 -8.42 8.73 0.26
C TYR A 32 -8.67 8.10 1.63
N ASN A 33 -9.82 8.35 2.23
CA ASN A 33 -10.19 7.81 3.53
C ASN A 33 -10.20 6.27 3.53
N THR A 34 -10.73 5.67 2.45
CA THR A 34 -10.72 4.20 2.26
C THR A 34 -9.29 3.67 2.14
N VAL A 35 -8.44 4.29 1.32
CA VAL A 35 -7.04 3.87 1.17
C VAL A 35 -6.28 3.98 2.49
N LEU A 36 -6.39 5.09 3.20
CA LEU A 36 -5.73 5.29 4.49
C LEU A 36 -6.14 4.23 5.53
N LYS A 37 -7.46 3.93 5.62
CA LYS A 37 -7.98 2.88 6.52
C LYS A 37 -7.49 1.49 6.13
N SER A 38 -7.48 1.17 4.83
CA SER A 38 -7.02 -0.12 4.33
C SER A 38 -5.52 -0.31 4.57
N VAL A 39 -4.71 0.72 4.35
CA VAL A 39 -3.27 0.71 4.65
C VAL A 39 -3.02 0.54 6.15
N SER A 40 -3.81 1.22 7.01
CA SER A 40 -3.72 1.05 8.46
C SER A 40 -4.00 -0.40 8.90
N ASP A 41 -4.96 -1.08 8.24
CA ASP A 41 -5.26 -2.49 8.53
C ASP A 41 -4.08 -3.40 8.16
N ILE A 42 -3.48 -3.22 6.97
CA ILE A 42 -2.33 -4.01 6.53
C ILE A 42 -1.11 -3.74 7.43
N LYS A 43 -0.87 -2.48 7.81
CA LYS A 43 0.16 -2.12 8.79
C LYS A 43 -0.06 -2.81 10.13
N ALA A 44 -1.30 -2.92 10.60
CA ALA A 44 -1.63 -3.66 11.83
C ALA A 44 -1.35 -5.17 11.69
N ALA A 45 -1.57 -5.76 10.52
CA ALA A 45 -1.21 -7.15 10.26
C ALA A 45 0.31 -7.36 10.30
N VAL A 46 1.10 -6.46 9.69
CA VAL A 46 2.57 -6.51 9.76
C VAL A 46 3.05 -6.40 11.22
N ARG A 47 2.46 -5.48 12.01
CA ARG A 47 2.74 -5.35 13.44
C ARG A 47 2.37 -6.62 14.22
N TYR A 48 1.26 -7.26 13.85
CA TYR A 48 0.85 -8.54 14.48
C TYR A 48 1.89 -9.64 14.28
N LEU A 49 2.47 -9.76 13.08
CA LEU A 49 3.51 -10.75 12.80
C LEU A 49 4.75 -10.56 13.69
N ARG A 50 5.18 -9.31 13.89
CA ARG A 50 6.29 -9.01 14.81
C ARG A 50 5.95 -9.28 16.26
N LYS A 51 4.74 -8.94 16.69
CA LYS A 51 4.24 -9.28 18.03
C LYS A 51 4.18 -10.80 18.24
N GLU A 52 3.76 -11.55 17.23
CA GLU A 52 3.72 -13.02 17.30
C GLU A 52 5.12 -13.61 17.43
N HIS A 53 6.10 -13.07 16.68
CA HIS A 53 7.49 -13.42 16.81
C HIS A 53 7.98 -13.26 18.27
N ASP A 54 7.73 -12.12 18.90
CA ASP A 54 8.16 -11.82 20.26
C ASP A 54 7.44 -12.67 21.32
N ASN A 55 6.25 -13.17 21.00
CA ASN A 55 5.43 -14.02 21.88
C ASN A 55 5.67 -15.53 21.70
N GLY A 56 6.81 -15.92 21.15
CA GLY A 56 7.20 -17.33 21.03
C GLY A 56 7.30 -17.83 19.60
N ASN A 57 7.00 -17.00 18.61
CA ASN A 57 7.23 -17.25 17.19
C ASN A 57 6.68 -18.61 16.70
N SER A 58 5.43 -18.91 17.05
CA SER A 58 4.80 -20.18 16.66
C SER A 58 4.64 -20.30 15.15
N MET A 59 4.61 -19.17 14.45
CA MET A 59 4.51 -19.08 13.00
C MET A 59 5.87 -19.13 12.28
N GLY A 60 7.00 -19.09 12.98
CA GLY A 60 8.33 -19.10 12.37
C GLY A 60 8.65 -17.82 11.59
N ILE A 61 8.15 -16.68 12.05
CA ILE A 61 8.36 -15.37 11.39
C ILE A 61 9.80 -14.90 11.55
N HIS A 62 10.39 -14.39 10.48
CA HIS A 62 11.60 -13.58 10.53
C HIS A 62 11.19 -12.11 10.61
N PRO A 63 11.38 -11.39 11.71
CA PRO A 63 10.78 -10.07 11.93
C PRO A 63 11.32 -8.99 10.98
N ASP A 64 12.56 -9.18 10.48
CA ASP A 64 13.20 -8.25 9.53
C ASP A 64 13.07 -8.71 8.07
N GLY A 65 12.39 -9.83 7.81
CA GLY A 65 12.19 -10.41 6.48
C GLY A 65 10.71 -10.46 6.05
N ILE A 66 9.94 -9.42 6.34
CA ILE A 66 8.52 -9.34 5.99
C ILE A 66 8.38 -8.61 4.64
N PHE A 67 7.86 -9.32 3.64
CA PHE A 67 7.56 -8.76 2.31
C PHE A 67 6.05 -8.71 2.08
N LEU A 68 5.58 -7.67 1.40
CA LEU A 68 4.18 -7.59 0.97
C LEU A 68 4.04 -8.02 -0.48
N ALA A 69 3.10 -8.91 -0.73
CA ALA A 69 2.69 -9.26 -2.09
C ALA A 69 1.22 -8.89 -2.28
N GLY A 70 0.91 -8.17 -3.35
CA GLY A 70 -0.45 -7.76 -3.66
C GLY A 70 -0.81 -7.94 -5.12
N TYR A 71 -2.12 -8.14 -5.39
CA TYR A 71 -2.69 -8.15 -6.73
C TYR A 71 -3.73 -7.04 -6.85
N SER A 72 -3.69 -6.25 -7.95
CA SER A 72 -4.64 -5.18 -8.23
C SER A 72 -4.75 -4.21 -7.04
N ALA A 73 -5.91 -4.01 -6.44
CA ALA A 73 -6.10 -3.15 -5.27
C ALA A 73 -5.14 -3.50 -4.10
N GLY A 74 -4.88 -4.79 -3.86
CA GLY A 74 -3.91 -5.21 -2.84
C GLY A 74 -2.48 -4.79 -3.17
N ALA A 75 -2.10 -4.75 -4.45
CA ALA A 75 -0.79 -4.24 -4.87
C ALA A 75 -0.70 -2.71 -4.75
N VAL A 76 -1.79 -1.99 -5.08
CA VAL A 76 -1.90 -0.53 -4.84
C VAL A 76 -1.67 -0.25 -3.35
N LEU A 77 -2.37 -0.95 -2.46
CA LEU A 77 -2.25 -0.74 -1.02
C LEU A 77 -0.86 -1.12 -0.49
N ALA A 78 -0.23 -2.17 -1.01
CA ALA A 78 1.13 -2.56 -0.63
C ALA A 78 2.15 -1.46 -1.00
N ILE A 79 2.02 -0.85 -2.17
CA ILE A 79 2.85 0.27 -2.61
C ILE A 79 2.60 1.49 -1.71
N HIS A 80 1.34 1.84 -1.45
CA HIS A 80 0.99 2.98 -0.59
C HIS A 80 1.41 2.78 0.87
N LEU A 81 1.48 1.54 1.36
CA LEU A 81 1.94 1.26 2.71
C LEU A 81 3.39 1.68 2.93
N ASP A 82 4.23 1.49 1.92
CA ASP A 82 5.67 1.72 2.00
C ASP A 82 6.04 3.13 1.52
N TYR A 83 5.52 3.54 0.36
CA TYR A 83 5.93 4.74 -0.37
C TYR A 83 5.15 6.01 0.02
N LEU A 84 4.06 5.90 0.78
CA LEU A 84 3.39 7.02 1.43
C LEU A 84 3.80 7.02 2.90
N ASP A 85 4.95 7.57 3.21
CA ASP A 85 5.55 7.49 4.55
C ASP A 85 5.48 8.82 5.34
N GLN A 86 5.19 9.95 4.66
CA GLN A 86 5.10 11.26 5.28
C GLN A 86 3.69 11.88 5.11
N VAL A 87 3.15 12.45 6.18
CA VAL A 87 1.86 13.16 6.12
C VAL A 87 1.93 14.35 5.16
N SER A 88 3.10 14.97 5.03
CA SER A 88 3.34 16.09 4.09
C SER A 88 3.16 15.69 2.61
N ASP A 89 3.23 14.42 2.26
CA ASP A 89 3.02 13.90 0.91
C ASP A 89 1.56 14.00 0.49
N LEU A 90 0.67 13.94 1.47
CA LEU A 90 -0.76 14.02 1.22
C LEU A 90 -1.19 15.45 0.83
N PRO A 91 -2.07 15.62 -0.16
CA PRO A 91 -2.53 16.92 -0.60
C PRO A 91 -3.37 17.63 0.48
N THR A 92 -3.28 18.98 0.46
CA THR A 92 -4.10 19.86 1.30
C THR A 92 -5.18 20.59 0.51
N SER A 93 -5.15 20.49 -0.82
CA SER A 93 -6.10 21.13 -1.76
C SER A 93 -6.27 20.24 -3.00
N PRO A 94 -7.44 20.16 -3.62
CA PRO A 94 -8.72 20.78 -3.21
C PRO A 94 -9.34 20.15 -1.93
N ILE A 95 -8.89 18.98 -1.53
CA ILE A 95 -9.30 18.28 -0.30
C ILE A 95 -8.11 18.27 0.64
N ASN A 96 -8.34 18.55 1.92
CA ASN A 96 -7.32 18.42 2.95
C ASN A 96 -7.18 16.95 3.39
N VAL A 97 -6.45 16.16 2.61
CA VAL A 97 -6.23 14.74 2.88
C VAL A 97 -5.36 14.54 4.13
N GLN A 98 -4.46 15.48 4.44
CA GLN A 98 -3.67 15.43 5.68
C GLN A 98 -4.58 15.41 6.93
N ALA A 99 -5.71 16.12 6.89
CA ALA A 99 -6.67 16.10 7.99
C ALA A 99 -7.34 14.74 8.18
N LEU A 100 -7.49 13.93 7.10
CA LEU A 100 -8.08 12.60 7.17
C LEU A 100 -7.21 11.59 7.93
N VAL A 101 -5.93 11.88 8.12
CA VAL A 101 -5.03 11.03 8.94
C VAL A 101 -5.54 10.92 10.38
N SER A 102 -6.30 11.92 10.87
CA SER A 102 -6.96 11.83 12.17
C SER A 102 -7.95 10.65 12.27
N ASN A 103 -8.54 10.22 11.14
CA ASN A 103 -9.48 9.09 11.07
C ASN A 103 -8.82 7.73 11.27
N ILE A 104 -7.50 7.69 11.26
CA ILE A 104 -6.67 6.49 11.48
C ILE A 104 -5.72 6.65 12.67
N GLY A 105 -6.05 7.52 13.64
CA GLY A 105 -5.26 7.71 14.86
C GLY A 105 -4.19 8.80 14.79
N GLY A 106 -4.19 9.66 13.76
CA GLY A 106 -3.31 10.83 13.65
C GLY A 106 -1.92 10.53 13.11
N SER A 107 -1.67 9.34 12.60
CA SER A 107 -0.38 8.89 12.03
C SER A 107 -0.63 7.97 10.84
N LEU A 108 0.25 7.99 9.84
CA LEU A 108 0.20 7.05 8.71
C LEU A 108 0.45 5.59 9.10
N ASP A 109 0.98 5.33 10.30
CA ASP A 109 1.03 3.98 10.85
C ASP A 109 -0.35 3.44 11.22
N GLY A 110 -1.32 4.34 11.46
CA GLY A 110 -2.66 3.99 11.83
C GLY A 110 -2.80 3.37 13.22
N ASP A 111 -4.05 3.24 13.66
CA ASP A 111 -4.42 2.72 14.98
C ASP A 111 -5.19 1.39 14.94
N ALA A 112 -5.21 0.71 13.79
CA ALA A 112 -6.00 -0.51 13.59
C ALA A 112 -5.56 -1.69 14.48
N GLY A 113 -4.45 -1.57 15.21
CA GLY A 113 -4.03 -2.54 16.24
C GLY A 113 -2.55 -2.83 16.27
N ASN A 114 -2.16 -3.58 17.32
CA ASN A 114 -0.79 -4.02 17.59
C ASN A 114 0.24 -2.87 17.65
N ASN A 115 -0.17 -1.72 18.20
CA ASN A 115 0.67 -0.54 18.34
C ASN A 115 1.89 -0.86 19.21
N GLY A 116 3.03 -0.20 18.94
CA GLY A 116 4.30 -0.43 19.59
C GLY A 116 5.24 -1.38 18.82
N TYR A 117 4.75 -2.06 17.77
CA TYR A 117 5.55 -2.82 16.84
C TYR A 117 5.74 -2.05 15.53
N SER A 118 6.83 -2.30 14.82
CA SER A 118 7.08 -1.68 13.52
C SER A 118 6.15 -2.23 12.43
N SER A 119 5.63 -1.37 11.58
CA SER A 119 4.86 -1.72 10.39
C SER A 119 5.72 -1.78 9.11
N LYS A 120 7.03 -1.51 9.21
CA LYS A 120 7.95 -1.51 8.06
C LYS A 120 8.03 -2.88 7.41
N VAL A 121 8.22 -2.90 6.11
CA VAL A 121 8.43 -4.11 5.31
C VAL A 121 9.82 -4.10 4.69
N SER A 122 10.25 -5.21 4.08
CA SER A 122 11.58 -5.33 3.46
C SER A 122 11.51 -5.25 1.95
N GLY A 123 10.32 -5.16 1.38
CA GLY A 123 10.10 -5.02 -0.04
C GLY A 123 8.69 -5.41 -0.46
N ILE A 124 8.38 -5.15 -1.72
CA ILE A 124 7.05 -5.32 -2.29
C ILE A 124 7.10 -6.21 -3.53
N VAL A 125 6.09 -7.07 -3.68
CA VAL A 125 5.81 -7.80 -4.93
C VAL A 125 4.46 -7.34 -5.44
N SER A 126 4.47 -6.59 -6.52
CA SER A 126 3.29 -5.94 -7.10
C SER A 126 2.83 -6.67 -8.36
N PHE A 127 1.61 -7.19 -8.34
CA PHE A 127 0.93 -7.70 -9.52
C PHE A 127 -0.16 -6.70 -9.94
N SER A 128 0.07 -5.97 -11.03
CA SER A 128 -0.84 -4.94 -11.54
C SER A 128 -1.20 -3.87 -10.49
N GLY A 129 -0.20 -3.36 -9.77
CA GLY A 129 -0.35 -2.27 -8.82
C GLY A 129 0.07 -0.93 -9.40
N GLY A 130 -0.18 0.15 -8.64
CA GLY A 130 0.21 1.51 -9.00
C GLY A 130 0.17 2.45 -7.82
N ILE A 131 0.80 3.60 -7.98
CA ILE A 131 0.89 4.67 -6.99
C ILE A 131 0.05 5.87 -7.40
N ASN A 132 -0.55 6.56 -6.45
CA ASN A 132 -1.35 7.77 -6.73
C ASN A 132 -0.47 8.97 -7.15
N ASN A 133 0.69 9.11 -6.54
CA ASN A 133 1.61 10.21 -6.84
C ASN A 133 3.06 9.72 -6.93
N LEU A 134 3.68 9.92 -8.08
CA LEU A 134 5.07 9.52 -8.33
C LEU A 134 6.10 10.27 -7.48
N SER A 135 5.75 11.46 -6.97
CA SER A 135 6.65 12.24 -6.11
C SER A 135 6.84 11.65 -4.71
N TRP A 136 6.05 10.64 -4.34
CA TRP A 136 6.22 9.92 -3.08
C TRP A 136 7.39 8.93 -3.12
N ILE A 137 7.86 8.57 -4.33
CA ILE A 137 8.99 7.65 -4.51
C ILE A 137 10.28 8.36 -4.15
N ASP A 138 10.97 7.90 -3.10
CA ASP A 138 12.24 8.44 -2.66
C ASP A 138 13.29 7.34 -2.35
N SER A 139 14.50 7.73 -1.99
CA SER A 139 15.62 6.80 -1.74
C SER A 139 15.50 6.02 -0.43
N ASN A 140 14.50 6.27 0.40
CA ASN A 140 14.25 5.54 1.65
C ASN A 140 13.26 4.38 1.45
N ASP A 141 12.60 4.34 0.29
CA ASP A 141 11.64 3.29 -0.06
C ASP A 141 12.31 1.94 -0.23
N ASN A 142 11.54 0.87 0.00
CA ASN A 142 12.04 -0.48 -0.16
C ASN A 142 11.99 -0.96 -1.62
N PRO A 143 12.80 -1.97 -1.99
CA PRO A 143 12.78 -2.55 -3.32
C PRO A 143 11.40 -3.12 -3.68
N ILE A 144 11.05 -3.01 -4.96
CA ILE A 144 9.79 -3.50 -5.51
C ILE A 144 10.01 -4.36 -6.75
N VAL A 145 9.30 -5.49 -6.83
CA VAL A 145 9.21 -6.32 -8.02
C VAL A 145 7.82 -6.16 -8.64
N PHE A 146 7.78 -5.89 -9.94
CA PHE A 146 6.53 -5.72 -10.68
C PHE A 146 6.25 -6.88 -11.64
N VAL A 147 4.97 -7.25 -11.71
CA VAL A 147 4.37 -7.95 -12.83
C VAL A 147 3.15 -7.15 -13.26
N HIS A 148 3.15 -6.57 -14.46
CA HIS A 148 2.10 -5.65 -14.90
C HIS A 148 1.82 -5.82 -16.39
N GLY A 149 0.57 -5.99 -16.75
CA GLY A 149 0.13 -6.07 -18.12
C GLY A 149 0.19 -4.71 -18.84
N THR A 150 0.80 -4.65 -20.02
CA THR A 150 0.95 -3.39 -20.78
C THR A 150 -0.39 -2.79 -21.25
N ASN A 151 -1.43 -3.61 -21.32
CA ASN A 151 -2.79 -3.23 -21.69
C ASN A 151 -3.77 -3.28 -20.50
N ASP A 152 -3.28 -3.06 -19.28
CA ASP A 152 -4.12 -3.03 -18.09
C ASP A 152 -5.00 -1.75 -18.11
N PHE A 153 -6.32 -1.94 -18.08
CA PHE A 153 -7.30 -0.85 -18.05
C PHE A 153 -7.81 -0.55 -16.64
N THR A 154 -7.51 -1.41 -15.67
CA THR A 154 -7.99 -1.28 -14.28
C THR A 154 -7.00 -0.47 -13.45
N VAL A 155 -5.73 -0.85 -13.50
CA VAL A 155 -4.61 -0.06 -13.00
C VAL A 155 -3.74 0.25 -14.21
N ASN A 156 -3.79 1.48 -14.69
CA ASN A 156 -3.13 1.84 -15.95
C ASN A 156 -1.62 1.59 -15.88
N TYR A 157 -1.06 0.91 -16.90
CA TYR A 157 0.37 0.62 -17.00
C TYR A 157 1.24 1.89 -16.99
N ASN A 158 0.70 3.00 -17.54
CA ASN A 158 1.27 4.35 -17.43
C ASN A 158 0.61 5.07 -16.24
N CYS A 159 -0.15 6.13 -16.49
CA CYS A 159 -0.98 6.83 -15.51
C CYS A 159 -2.38 7.00 -16.07
N GLY A 160 -3.37 6.82 -15.23
CA GLY A 160 -4.77 7.02 -15.59
C GLY A 160 -5.70 6.81 -14.41
N PRO A 161 -7.00 7.11 -14.57
CA PRO A 161 -7.96 6.95 -13.51
C PRO A 161 -8.06 5.48 -13.10
N GLY A 162 -8.09 5.23 -11.80
CA GLY A 162 -8.29 3.89 -11.25
C GLY A 162 -9.59 3.28 -11.76
N ILE A 163 -9.58 1.96 -12.02
CA ILE A 163 -10.71 1.18 -12.59
C ILE A 163 -11.32 1.81 -13.85
N ASN A 164 -10.55 2.65 -14.56
CA ASN A 164 -10.97 3.38 -15.75
C ASN A 164 -12.21 4.27 -15.55
N ILE A 165 -12.42 4.78 -14.33
CA ILE A 165 -13.52 5.71 -14.02
C ILE A 165 -12.91 7.10 -13.80
N PRO A 166 -13.31 8.13 -14.60
CA PRO A 166 -12.69 9.47 -14.57
C PRO A 166 -12.75 10.20 -13.23
N THR A 167 -13.66 9.84 -12.35
CA THR A 167 -13.83 10.40 -10.99
C THR A 167 -13.02 9.67 -9.93
N VAL A 168 -12.38 8.54 -10.28
CA VAL A 168 -11.48 7.82 -9.38
C VAL A 168 -10.07 8.39 -9.50
N LEU A 169 -9.37 8.49 -8.37
CA LEU A 169 -7.99 8.95 -8.30
C LEU A 169 -7.11 8.26 -9.33
N ASN A 170 -6.22 9.02 -9.93
CA ASN A 170 -5.23 8.47 -10.86
C ASN A 170 -4.28 7.51 -10.13
N LEU A 171 -3.93 6.46 -10.85
CA LEU A 171 -2.87 5.54 -10.49
C LEU A 171 -1.84 5.49 -11.59
N CYS A 172 -0.58 5.55 -11.23
CA CYS A 172 0.56 5.38 -12.13
C CYS A 172 1.15 3.99 -11.92
N GLY A 173 1.10 3.16 -12.95
CA GLY A 173 1.59 1.79 -12.91
C GLY A 173 3.09 1.69 -13.22
N MET A 174 3.54 0.45 -13.48
CA MET A 174 4.96 0.11 -13.61
C MET A 174 5.72 1.02 -14.57
N ASN A 175 5.17 1.31 -15.77
CA ASN A 175 5.89 2.08 -16.77
C ASN A 175 6.19 3.51 -16.34
N ALA A 176 5.29 4.10 -15.56
CA ALA A 176 5.47 5.44 -15.01
C ALA A 176 6.34 5.42 -13.74
N MET A 177 6.20 4.39 -12.89
CA MET A 177 6.98 4.28 -11.65
C MET A 177 8.46 3.98 -11.92
N LYS A 178 8.77 3.08 -12.87
CA LYS A 178 10.14 2.59 -13.10
C LYS A 178 11.18 3.69 -13.26
N PRO A 179 11.01 4.75 -14.08
CA PRO A 179 12.00 5.82 -14.19
C PRO A 179 12.27 6.57 -12.88
N HIS A 180 11.24 6.69 -12.01
CA HIS A 180 11.41 7.31 -10.68
C HIS A 180 12.20 6.40 -9.73
N LEU A 181 11.90 5.11 -9.72
CA LEU A 181 12.62 4.10 -8.94
C LEU A 181 14.10 4.03 -9.36
N ASP A 182 14.37 3.93 -10.67
CA ASP A 182 15.75 3.93 -11.21
C ASP A 182 16.52 5.19 -10.80
N ASN A 183 15.86 6.37 -10.78
CA ASN A 183 16.49 7.64 -10.44
C ASN A 183 16.88 7.75 -8.96
N VAL A 184 16.14 7.09 -8.07
CA VAL A 184 16.44 7.05 -6.62
C VAL A 184 17.26 5.82 -6.21
N GLY A 185 17.52 4.88 -7.13
CA GLY A 185 18.38 3.72 -6.91
C GLY A 185 17.67 2.48 -6.35
N ILE A 186 16.36 2.37 -6.61
CA ILE A 186 15.53 1.23 -6.21
C ILE A 186 15.29 0.28 -7.38
#